data_4b5472d6ffbc5b6e89d835d28cc66d9a
#
_entry.id   4b5472d6ffbc5b6e89d835d28cc66d9a
#
_cell.length_a   1.000
_cell.length_b   1.000
_cell.length_c   1.000
_cell.angle_alpha   90.00
_cell.angle_beta   90.00
_cell.angle_gamma   90.00
#
_symmetry.space_group_name_H-M   'P 1'
#
loop_
_entity.id
_entity.type
_entity.pdbx_description
1 polymer ?
#
loop_
_entity_poly.entity_id
_entity_poly.type
_entity_poly.pdbx_seq_one_letter_code
_entity_poly.pdbx_strand_id
1 'polypeptide(L)'
;MSKLKLSRDIQPVTEFRANAAQFIEQVQATLEPVILTQHGRSAAVLLDVGSYEGMLDELALLRDVRKAEQQVAAGKTVTDAAVAKKLRARLAR
;
A
#
# COMPACT_ATOMS: atom_id res chain seq x y z
N MET A 1 7.70 10.29 -0.08
CA MET A 1 6.66 10.05 -1.10
C MET A 1 7.15 10.54 -2.45
N SER A 2 7.14 9.70 -3.46
CA SER A 2 7.61 10.10 -4.78
C SER A 2 6.63 11.09 -5.42
N LYS A 3 7.16 12.06 -6.16
CA LYS A 3 6.34 13.02 -6.88
C LYS A 3 5.72 12.35 -8.10
N LEU A 4 4.44 12.60 -8.34
CA LEU A 4 3.77 12.14 -9.55
C LEU A 4 4.37 12.82 -10.78
N LYS A 5 4.63 12.04 -11.80
CA LYS A 5 5.05 12.54 -13.10
C LYS A 5 3.84 12.50 -14.01
N LEU A 6 3.26 13.64 -14.30
CA LEU A 6 1.95 13.76 -14.96
C LEU A 6 1.87 12.98 -16.28
N SER A 7 2.96 12.96 -17.06
CA SER A 7 2.96 12.28 -18.35
C SER A 7 3.07 10.76 -18.26
N ARG A 8 3.58 10.23 -17.13
CA ARG A 8 3.82 8.79 -16.94
C ARG A 8 2.87 8.18 -15.91
N ASP A 9 2.63 8.90 -14.82
CA ASP A 9 1.94 8.37 -13.66
C ASP A 9 0.43 8.59 -13.68
N ILE A 10 -0.06 9.44 -14.59
CA ILE A 10 -1.48 9.68 -14.80
C ILE A 10 -1.80 9.38 -16.26
N GLN A 11 -2.63 8.37 -16.51
CA GLN A 11 -2.93 7.91 -17.86
C GLN A 11 -4.42 7.65 -18.03
N PRO A 12 -4.98 7.92 -19.22
CA PRO A 12 -6.36 7.52 -19.49
C PRO A 12 -6.52 6.02 -19.48
N VAL A 13 -7.67 5.53 -19.05
CA VAL A 13 -7.97 4.09 -19.05
C VAL A 13 -7.89 3.47 -20.44
N THR A 14 -8.17 4.25 -21.49
CA THR A 14 -8.05 3.79 -22.88
C THR A 14 -6.62 3.44 -23.25
N GLU A 15 -5.64 4.21 -22.76
CA GLU A 15 -4.23 3.89 -22.95
C GLU A 15 -3.85 2.61 -22.22
N PHE A 16 -4.36 2.42 -21.02
CA PHE A 16 -4.14 1.19 -20.28
C PHE A 16 -4.70 -0.02 -21.02
N ARG A 17 -5.92 0.08 -21.56
CA ARG A 17 -6.52 -1.04 -22.31
C ARG A 17 -5.70 -1.40 -23.53
N ALA A 18 -5.12 -0.42 -24.22
CA ALA A 18 -4.32 -0.65 -25.40
C ALA A 18 -2.95 -1.23 -25.07
N ASN A 19 -2.38 -0.95 -23.91
CA ASN A 19 -1.00 -1.26 -23.56
C ASN A 19 -0.88 -1.89 -22.15
N ALA A 20 -1.84 -2.71 -21.75
CA ALA A 20 -1.91 -3.24 -20.39
C ALA A 20 -0.61 -3.91 -19.94
N ALA A 21 -0.02 -4.76 -20.77
CA ALA A 21 1.20 -5.46 -20.43
C ALA A 21 2.36 -4.50 -20.11
N GLN A 22 2.49 -3.44 -20.91
CA GLN A 22 3.54 -2.43 -20.71
C GLN A 22 3.35 -1.67 -19.40
N PHE A 23 2.11 -1.32 -19.08
CA PHE A 23 1.81 -0.64 -17.81
C PHE A 23 2.10 -1.53 -16.61
N ILE A 24 1.76 -2.81 -16.71
CA ILE A 24 2.06 -3.77 -15.65
C ILE A 24 3.57 -3.91 -15.46
N GLU A 25 4.33 -4.05 -16.54
CA GLU A 25 5.79 -4.08 -16.47
C GLU A 25 6.36 -2.82 -15.84
N GLN A 26 5.81 -1.66 -16.20
CA GLN A 26 6.25 -0.38 -15.64
C GLN A 26 6.07 -0.33 -14.12
N VAL A 27 4.89 -0.67 -13.61
CA VAL A 27 4.66 -0.61 -12.17
C VAL A 27 5.47 -1.66 -11.42
N GLN A 28 5.74 -2.80 -12.02
CA GLN A 28 6.60 -3.83 -11.43
C GLN A 28 8.06 -3.37 -11.37
N ALA A 29 8.51 -2.65 -12.37
CA ALA A 29 9.89 -2.16 -12.45
C ALA A 29 10.14 -0.94 -11.56
N THR A 30 9.21 0.01 -11.57
CA THR A 30 9.38 1.28 -10.85
C THR A 30 8.84 1.25 -9.42
N LEU A 31 7.93 0.33 -9.11
CA LEU A 31 7.22 0.24 -7.84
C LEU A 31 6.42 1.52 -7.53
N GLU A 32 6.12 2.30 -8.56
CA GLU A 32 5.33 3.52 -8.45
C GLU A 32 3.94 3.30 -9.03
N PRO A 33 2.88 3.82 -8.39
CA PRO A 33 1.53 3.64 -8.89
C PRO A 33 1.27 4.46 -10.15
N VAL A 34 0.34 3.99 -10.97
CA VAL A 34 -0.19 4.73 -12.12
C VAL A 34 -1.66 5.01 -11.86
N ILE A 35 -2.05 6.26 -11.95
CA ILE A 35 -3.43 6.68 -11.79
C ILE A 35 -4.13 6.60 -13.15
N LEU A 36 -5.20 5.83 -13.21
CA LEU A 36 -5.99 5.68 -14.44
C LEU A 36 -7.20 6.60 -14.37
N THR A 37 -7.39 7.39 -15.42
CA THR A 37 -8.49 8.33 -15.51
C THR A 37 -9.57 7.82 -16.47
N GLN A 38 -10.80 8.19 -16.20
CA GLN A 38 -11.94 7.92 -17.06
C GLN A 38 -12.80 9.17 -17.09
N HIS A 39 -13.13 9.63 -18.30
CA HIS A 39 -13.91 10.87 -18.48
C HIS A 39 -13.27 12.06 -17.74
N GLY A 40 -11.95 12.17 -17.79
CA GLY A 40 -11.21 13.27 -17.17
C GLY A 40 -11.11 13.22 -15.66
N ARG A 41 -11.53 12.11 -15.04
CA ARG A 41 -11.50 11.94 -13.58
C ARG A 41 -10.68 10.72 -13.20
N SER A 42 -9.99 10.79 -12.07
CA SER A 42 -9.29 9.64 -11.50
C SER A 42 -10.30 8.54 -11.17
N ALA A 43 -10.11 7.36 -11.74
CA ALA A 43 -11.05 6.25 -11.60
C ALA A 43 -10.44 5.04 -10.89
N ALA A 44 -9.13 4.80 -11.07
CA ALA A 44 -8.48 3.62 -10.53
C ALA A 44 -7.00 3.88 -10.34
N VAL A 45 -6.36 3.01 -9.58
CA VAL A 45 -4.90 3.04 -9.38
C VAL A 45 -4.35 1.67 -9.76
N LEU A 46 -3.34 1.68 -10.62
CA LEU A 46 -2.58 0.47 -10.96
C LEU A 46 -1.34 0.42 -10.08
N LEU A 47 -1.20 -0.64 -9.33
CA LEU A 47 -0.13 -0.80 -8.35
C LEU A 47 0.40 -2.22 -8.43
N ASP A 48 1.72 -2.42 -8.29
CA ASP A 48 2.27 -3.76 -8.24
C ASP A 48 1.81 -4.48 -6.96
N VAL A 49 1.66 -5.81 -7.06
CA VAL A 49 1.08 -6.59 -5.96
C VAL A 49 1.94 -6.56 -4.71
N GLY A 50 3.27 -6.53 -4.85
CA GLY A 50 4.17 -6.46 -3.70
C GLY A 50 4.01 -5.18 -2.89
N SER A 51 3.91 -4.04 -3.58
CA SER A 51 3.67 -2.75 -2.92
C SER A 51 2.31 -2.72 -2.23
N TYR A 52 1.29 -3.26 -2.87
CA TYR A 52 -0.05 -3.33 -2.29
C TYR A 52 -0.07 -4.19 -1.01
N GLU A 53 0.54 -5.37 -1.06
CA GLU A 53 0.63 -6.24 0.10
C GLU A 53 1.43 -5.59 1.24
N GLY A 54 2.52 -4.90 0.90
CA GLY A 54 3.31 -4.15 1.87
C GLY A 54 2.51 -3.07 2.57
N MET A 55 1.67 -2.34 1.82
CA MET A 55 0.78 -1.33 2.40
C MET A 55 -0.23 -1.95 3.36
N LEU A 56 -0.81 -3.10 3.00
CA LEU A 56 -1.75 -3.80 3.88
C LEU A 56 -1.07 -4.26 5.16
N ASP A 57 0.15 -4.77 5.07
CA ASP A 57 0.92 -5.22 6.22
C ASP A 57 1.26 -4.05 7.14
N GLU A 58 1.66 -2.90 6.60
CA GLU A 58 1.90 -1.69 7.38
C GLU A 58 0.64 -1.22 8.12
N LEU A 59 -0.50 -1.22 7.45
CA LEU A 59 -1.76 -0.84 8.07
C LEU A 59 -2.12 -1.78 9.21
N ALA A 60 -1.95 -3.08 9.02
CA ALA A 60 -2.22 -4.06 10.05
C ALA A 60 -1.30 -3.89 11.26
N LEU A 61 -0.01 -3.63 11.01
CA LEU A 61 0.98 -3.37 12.05
C LEU A 61 0.61 -2.13 12.87
N LEU A 62 0.26 -1.04 12.20
CA LEU A 62 -0.14 0.20 12.87
C LEU A 62 -1.40 0.02 13.71
N ARG A 63 -2.37 -0.75 13.24
CA ARG A 63 -3.57 -1.08 14.00
C ARG A 63 -3.23 -1.86 15.26
N ASP A 64 -2.33 -2.82 15.18
CA ASP A 64 -1.90 -3.62 16.33
C ASP A 64 -1.18 -2.76 17.37
N VAL A 65 -0.31 -1.86 16.95
CA VAL A 65 0.38 -0.93 17.85
C VAL A 65 -0.62 0.01 18.53
N ARG A 66 -1.54 0.59 17.77
CA ARG A 66 -2.56 1.49 18.33
C ARG A 66 -3.44 0.76 19.34
N LYS A 67 -3.82 -0.47 19.05
CA LYS A 67 -4.63 -1.28 19.94
C LYS A 67 -3.91 -1.56 21.25
N ALA A 68 -2.63 -1.90 21.19
CA ALA A 68 -1.80 -2.10 22.37
C ALA A 68 -1.71 -0.84 23.23
N GLU A 69 -1.49 0.34 22.61
CA GLU A 69 -1.46 1.62 23.31
C GLU A 69 -2.79 1.92 24.00
N GLN A 70 -3.91 1.67 23.34
CA GLN A 70 -5.23 1.87 23.92
C GLN A 70 -5.47 0.96 25.12
N GLN A 71 -5.03 -0.28 25.08
CA GLN A 71 -5.14 -1.21 26.20
C GLN A 71 -4.33 -0.76 27.39
N VAL A 72 -3.13 -0.26 27.18
CA VAL A 72 -2.30 0.31 28.25
C VAL A 72 -2.97 1.54 28.86
N ALA A 73 -3.49 2.45 28.04
CA ALA A 73 -4.19 3.65 28.48
C ALA A 73 -5.45 3.33 29.28
N ALA A 74 -6.12 2.20 28.96
CA ALA A 74 -7.31 1.74 29.68
C ALA A 74 -6.98 0.94 30.95
N GLY A 75 -5.71 0.84 31.34
CA GLY A 75 -5.27 0.10 32.52
C GLY A 75 -5.19 -1.41 32.34
N LYS A 76 -5.27 -1.90 31.11
CA LYS A 76 -5.13 -3.32 30.80
C LYS A 76 -3.65 -3.67 30.64
N THR A 77 -3.25 -4.82 31.19
CA THR A 77 -1.88 -5.30 31.02
C THR A 77 -1.68 -5.89 29.64
N VAL A 78 -0.76 -5.33 28.88
CA VAL A 78 -0.27 -5.91 27.62
C VAL A 78 1.23 -6.14 27.82
N THR A 79 1.68 -7.39 27.75
CA THR A 79 3.11 -7.67 27.92
C THR A 79 3.88 -7.22 26.68
N ASP A 80 5.06 -6.64 26.89
CA ASP A 80 5.95 -6.26 25.80
C ASP A 80 6.30 -7.46 24.93
N ALA A 81 6.42 -8.65 25.53
CA ALA A 81 6.70 -9.89 24.81
C ALA A 81 5.61 -10.25 23.81
N ALA A 82 4.34 -10.08 24.18
CA ALA A 82 3.19 -10.36 23.28
C ALA A 82 3.20 -9.40 22.08
N VAL A 83 3.45 -8.11 22.33
CA VAL A 83 3.55 -7.09 21.28
C VAL A 83 4.73 -7.40 20.36
N ALA A 84 5.89 -7.67 20.93
CA ALA A 84 7.09 -7.99 20.15
C ALA A 84 6.89 -9.24 19.28
N LYS A 85 6.19 -10.24 19.79
CA LYS A 85 5.89 -11.46 19.03
C LYS A 85 5.02 -11.17 17.83
N LYS A 86 3.97 -10.35 18.00
CA LYS A 86 3.10 -9.92 16.89
C LYS A 86 3.86 -9.14 15.84
N LEU A 87 4.69 -8.20 16.26
CA LEU A 87 5.49 -7.39 15.33
C LEU A 87 6.44 -8.26 14.52
N ARG A 88 7.14 -9.19 15.18
CA ARG A 88 8.06 -10.09 14.47
C ARG A 88 7.34 -11.01 13.49
N ALA A 89 6.17 -11.51 13.85
CA ALA A 89 5.38 -12.35 12.95
C ALA A 89 4.97 -11.60 11.69
N ARG A 90 4.67 -10.31 11.79
CA ARG A 90 4.32 -9.48 10.63
C ARG A 90 5.52 -9.11 9.79
N LEU A 91 6.65 -8.80 10.42
CA LEU A 91 7.87 -8.42 9.72
C LEU A 91 8.56 -9.61 9.06
N ALA A 92 8.30 -10.82 9.51
CA ALA A 92 8.89 -12.04 8.95
C ALA A 92 8.25 -12.50 7.63
N ARG A 93 7.21 -11.84 7.15
CA ARG A 93 6.54 -12.16 5.89
C ARG A 93 7.32 -11.70 4.68
#